data_9dcacbf9b12ba5bec3aaf1bd8735c764
#
_entry.id   9dcacbf9b12ba5bec3aaf1bd8735c764
#
_cell.length_a   1.000
_cell.length_b   1.000
_cell.length_c   1.000
_cell.angle_alpha   90.00
_cell.angle_beta   90.00
_cell.angle_gamma   90.00
#
_symmetry.space_group_name_H-M   'P 1'
#
loop_
_entity.id
_entity.type
_entity.pdbx_description
1 polymer ?
#
loop_
_entity_poly.entity_id
_entity_poly.type
_entity_poly.pdbx_seq_one_letter_code
_entity_poly.pdbx_strand_id
1 'polypeptide(L)'
;IPWEYLEEKMNLKNTKESNRGLGMIFMPNKKEKIEECKSICEEEAKKLRINKTSWRTVPVNNEILGPLAKANAPFISQWILFINKKDNDDIEKILFQLRKRIEKKVRESFKNHVGDCEFYFASLSSKTVVYKGMVRSEILSEFYKDLKEESFKVSFSVYHRRFSTNTLPKWPLAQPMRFLGHNGEINTLLGNINWAKASETHIDDFWGDLSYEIKPIVDVNKS
;
A
#
# COMPACT_ATOMS: atom_id res chain seq x y z
N ILE A 1 5.22 12.67 -1.36
CA ILE A 1 5.94 11.90 -0.32
C ILE A 1 6.87 12.85 0.41
N PRO A 2 6.89 12.87 1.76
CA PRO A 2 7.78 13.70 2.57
C PRO A 2 9.18 13.06 2.67
N TRP A 3 9.95 13.11 1.58
CA TRP A 3 11.25 12.42 1.52
C TRP A 3 12.26 12.91 2.54
N GLU A 4 12.36 14.25 2.76
CA GLU A 4 13.28 14.83 3.74
C GLU A 4 13.01 14.30 5.16
N TYR A 5 11.74 14.25 5.54
CA TYR A 5 11.30 13.66 6.80
C TYR A 5 11.71 12.17 6.93
N LEU A 6 11.48 11.38 5.89
CA LEU A 6 11.80 9.95 5.89
C LEU A 6 13.32 9.71 5.93
N GLU A 7 14.09 10.51 5.21
CA GLU A 7 15.55 10.46 5.23
C GLU A 7 16.11 10.73 6.64
N GLU A 8 15.57 11.74 7.31
CA GLU A 8 15.91 12.06 8.70
C GLU A 8 15.57 10.89 9.65
N LYS A 9 14.30 10.44 9.64
CA LYS A 9 13.81 9.40 10.56
C LYS A 9 14.47 8.03 10.34
N MET A 10 14.94 7.74 9.16
CA MET A 10 15.57 6.46 8.81
C MET A 10 17.10 6.56 8.68
N ASN A 11 17.66 7.74 8.95
CA ASN A 11 19.09 8.00 8.83
C ASN A 11 19.69 7.56 7.48
N LEU A 12 18.94 7.86 6.40
CA LEU A 12 19.32 7.52 5.04
C LEU A 12 20.32 8.56 4.52
N LYS A 13 21.61 8.31 4.72
CA LYS A 13 22.68 9.22 4.25
C LYS A 13 22.81 9.19 2.72
N ASN A 14 22.88 10.38 2.10
CA ASN A 14 23.25 10.59 0.68
C ASN A 14 22.42 9.86 -0.38
N THR A 15 21.13 9.77 -0.20
CA THR A 15 20.25 9.22 -1.22
C THR A 15 19.67 10.30 -2.14
N LYS A 16 20.52 11.09 -2.80
CA LYS A 16 20.11 11.97 -3.91
C LYS A 16 19.62 11.19 -5.14
N GLU A 17 19.35 9.91 -4.97
CA GLU A 17 18.81 9.07 -6.02
C GLU A 17 17.35 9.48 -6.29
N SER A 18 17.12 10.02 -7.46
CA SER A 18 15.80 10.50 -7.94
C SER A 18 14.76 9.37 -8.06
N ASN A 19 15.19 8.10 -8.02
CA ASN A 19 14.38 6.94 -8.35
C ASN A 19 14.07 6.11 -7.10
N ARG A 20 13.07 6.57 -6.34
CA ARG A 20 12.64 5.90 -5.09
C ARG A 20 11.16 5.55 -5.13
N GLY A 21 10.80 4.45 -4.47
CA GLY A 21 9.42 4.09 -4.18
C GLY A 21 9.18 4.01 -2.67
N LEU A 22 7.97 4.31 -2.24
CA LEU A 22 7.52 4.17 -0.86
C LEU A 22 6.28 3.28 -0.81
N GLY A 23 6.37 2.17 -0.10
CA GLY A 23 5.24 1.34 0.30
C GLY A 23 4.70 1.75 1.66
N MET A 24 3.38 1.93 1.78
CA MET A 24 2.66 1.92 3.05
C MET A 24 1.90 0.61 3.12
N ILE A 25 2.23 -0.25 4.08
CA ILE A 25 1.81 -1.65 4.09
C ILE A 25 1.12 -1.98 5.41
N PHE A 26 -0.06 -2.57 5.33
CA PHE A 26 -0.71 -3.24 6.43
C PHE A 26 -0.29 -4.71 6.43
N MET A 27 0.17 -5.21 7.56
CA MET A 27 0.65 -6.57 7.76
C MET A 27 -0.06 -7.25 8.92
N PRO A 28 -0.06 -8.60 8.98
CA PRO A 28 -0.52 -9.32 10.17
C PRO A 28 0.25 -8.91 11.42
N ASN A 29 -0.35 -9.08 12.61
CA ASN A 29 0.29 -8.70 13.88
C ASN A 29 1.26 -9.75 14.45
N LYS A 30 1.27 -10.99 13.92
CA LYS A 30 2.16 -12.05 14.40
C LYS A 30 3.57 -11.84 13.83
N LYS A 31 4.58 -11.80 14.69
CA LYS A 31 5.97 -11.49 14.33
C LYS A 31 6.49 -12.38 13.20
N GLU A 32 6.23 -13.68 13.28
CA GLU A 32 6.67 -14.65 12.27
C GLU A 32 6.06 -14.33 10.89
N LYS A 33 4.77 -13.94 10.87
CA LYS A 33 4.08 -13.57 9.65
C LYS A 33 4.54 -12.23 9.09
N ILE A 34 4.93 -11.27 9.94
CA ILE A 34 5.52 -10.01 9.51
C ILE A 34 6.84 -10.29 8.77
N GLU A 35 7.70 -11.11 9.35
CA GLU A 35 9.01 -11.42 8.74
C GLU A 35 8.84 -12.24 7.44
N GLU A 36 7.88 -13.17 7.38
CA GLU A 36 7.54 -13.88 6.16
C GLU A 36 7.05 -12.91 5.06
N CYS A 37 6.16 -11.97 5.38
CA CYS A 37 5.70 -10.95 4.43
C CYS A 37 6.87 -10.09 3.93
N LYS A 38 7.77 -9.66 4.82
CA LYS A 38 8.95 -8.89 4.43
C LYS A 38 9.90 -9.69 3.54
N SER A 39 10.13 -10.97 3.86
CA SER A 39 10.96 -11.86 3.02
C SER A 39 10.39 -11.96 1.60
N ILE A 40 9.08 -12.18 1.46
CA ILE A 40 8.41 -12.21 0.16
C ILE A 40 8.59 -10.87 -0.59
N CYS A 41 8.44 -9.74 0.11
CA CYS A 41 8.65 -8.42 -0.49
C CYS A 41 10.09 -8.26 -1.03
N GLU A 42 11.09 -8.63 -0.23
CA GLU A 42 12.51 -8.54 -0.59
C GLU A 42 12.87 -9.46 -1.76
N GLU A 43 12.35 -10.69 -1.75
CA GLU A 43 12.59 -11.66 -2.82
C GLU A 43 12.00 -11.18 -4.16
N GLU A 44 10.75 -10.68 -4.16
CA GLU A 44 10.13 -10.16 -5.38
C GLU A 44 10.79 -8.86 -5.87
N ALA A 45 11.26 -8.00 -4.96
CA ALA A 45 12.02 -6.81 -5.33
C ALA A 45 13.35 -7.19 -6.02
N LYS A 46 14.09 -8.16 -5.48
CA LYS A 46 15.34 -8.65 -6.08
C LYS A 46 15.13 -9.20 -7.49
N LYS A 47 14.02 -9.89 -7.75
CA LYS A 47 13.68 -10.38 -9.11
C LYS A 47 13.50 -9.23 -10.11
N LEU A 48 13.05 -8.06 -9.65
CA LEU A 48 12.96 -6.83 -10.44
C LEU A 48 14.23 -5.97 -10.35
N ARG A 49 15.35 -6.53 -9.87
CA ARG A 49 16.66 -5.86 -9.72
C ARG A 49 16.64 -4.67 -8.75
N ILE A 50 15.71 -4.65 -7.82
CA ILE A 50 15.66 -3.69 -6.73
C ILE A 50 16.38 -4.33 -5.53
N ASN A 51 17.68 -4.06 -5.40
CA ASN A 51 18.54 -4.72 -4.42
C ASN A 51 18.74 -3.93 -3.13
N LYS A 52 18.37 -2.66 -3.11
CA LYS A 52 18.51 -1.79 -1.94
C LYS A 52 17.14 -1.35 -1.46
N THR A 53 16.80 -1.77 -0.26
CA THR A 53 15.52 -1.43 0.40
C THR A 53 15.75 -1.08 1.86
N SER A 54 14.76 -0.46 2.48
CA SER A 54 14.80 -0.15 3.91
C SER A 54 13.39 -0.20 4.50
N TRP A 55 13.27 -0.75 5.70
CA TRP A 55 12.00 -0.89 6.42
C TRP A 55 11.90 0.08 7.60
N ARG A 56 10.72 0.59 7.82
CA ARG A 56 10.38 1.40 8.99
C ARG A 56 9.04 0.95 9.56
N THR A 57 8.97 0.73 10.87
CA THR A 57 7.69 0.61 11.55
C THR A 57 7.08 2.00 11.70
N VAL A 58 5.83 2.17 11.26
CA VAL A 58 5.12 3.44 11.39
C VAL A 58 4.71 3.64 12.85
N PRO A 59 5.05 4.75 13.49
CA PRO A 59 4.68 5.00 14.87
C PRO A 59 3.20 5.36 14.97
N VAL A 60 2.41 4.46 15.57
CA VAL A 60 0.97 4.61 15.77
C VAL A 60 0.59 4.54 17.24
N ASN A 61 -0.56 5.13 17.58
CA ASN A 61 -1.16 5.06 18.89
C ASN A 61 -2.45 4.23 18.84
N ASN A 62 -2.35 2.94 19.13
CA ASN A 62 -3.51 2.03 19.12
C ASN A 62 -4.48 2.25 20.29
N GLU A 63 -4.06 2.96 21.36
CA GLU A 63 -4.89 3.13 22.57
C GLU A 63 -6.10 4.05 22.35
N ILE A 64 -6.04 4.91 21.34
CA ILE A 64 -7.14 5.83 21.01
C ILE A 64 -8.18 5.23 20.08
N LEU A 65 -7.95 4.00 19.60
CA LEU A 65 -8.87 3.32 18.70
C LEU A 65 -10.08 2.77 19.46
N GLY A 66 -11.24 2.80 18.81
CA GLY A 66 -12.41 2.07 19.31
C GLY A 66 -12.18 0.55 19.30
N PRO A 67 -12.96 -0.23 20.09
CA PRO A 67 -12.72 -1.67 20.29
C PRO A 67 -12.61 -2.47 18.99
N LEU A 68 -13.51 -2.27 18.04
CA LEU A 68 -13.51 -2.96 16.76
C LEU A 68 -12.28 -2.63 15.92
N ALA A 69 -11.91 -1.35 15.85
CA ALA A 69 -10.74 -0.90 15.10
C ALA A 69 -9.46 -1.44 15.72
N LYS A 70 -9.36 -1.43 17.07
CA LYS A 70 -8.20 -1.94 17.81
C LYS A 70 -8.03 -3.46 17.63
N ALA A 71 -9.12 -4.23 17.72
CA ALA A 71 -9.10 -5.69 17.56
C ALA A 71 -8.60 -6.13 16.15
N ASN A 72 -8.83 -5.29 15.15
CA ASN A 72 -8.47 -5.56 13.75
C ASN A 72 -7.31 -4.69 13.25
N ALA A 73 -6.63 -3.96 14.13
CA ALA A 73 -5.55 -3.06 13.73
C ALA A 73 -4.37 -3.87 13.15
N PRO A 74 -3.90 -3.54 11.94
CA PRO A 74 -2.75 -4.21 11.34
C PRO A 74 -1.44 -3.70 11.96
N PHE A 75 -0.38 -4.46 11.80
CA PHE A 75 0.96 -3.92 11.92
C PHE A 75 1.27 -3.05 10.69
N ILE A 76 1.65 -1.80 10.89
CA ILE A 76 1.84 -0.84 9.82
C ILE A 76 3.33 -0.57 9.60
N SER A 77 3.79 -0.83 8.37
CA SER A 77 5.17 -0.61 7.96
C SER A 77 5.27 0.31 6.74
N GLN A 78 6.35 1.06 6.68
CA GLN A 78 6.83 1.70 5.46
C GLN A 78 8.01 0.93 4.90
N TRP A 79 8.04 0.81 3.58
CA TRP A 79 9.09 0.14 2.82
C TRP A 79 9.62 1.08 1.75
N ILE A 80 10.87 1.49 1.88
CA ILE A 80 11.55 2.33 0.89
C ILE A 80 12.34 1.44 -0.05
N LEU A 81 12.17 1.70 -1.34
CA LEU A 81 12.89 1.02 -2.41
C LEU A 81 13.76 2.03 -3.16
N PHE A 82 14.99 1.63 -3.46
CA PHE A 82 15.94 2.40 -4.29
C PHE A 82 16.04 1.70 -5.63
N ILE A 83 15.54 2.36 -6.69
CA ILE A 83 15.32 1.76 -8.00
C ILE A 83 16.43 2.24 -8.94
N ASN A 84 17.24 1.30 -9.42
CA ASN A 84 18.22 1.58 -10.50
C ASN A 84 17.46 1.64 -11.82
N LYS A 85 17.14 2.86 -12.25
CA LYS A 85 16.39 3.12 -13.47
C LYS A 85 17.31 3.20 -14.68
N LYS A 86 16.93 2.55 -15.79
CA LYS A 86 17.39 2.91 -17.12
C LYS A 86 16.53 4.07 -17.65
N ASP A 87 17.05 4.89 -18.54
CA ASP A 87 16.44 6.18 -18.93
C ASP A 87 14.98 6.12 -19.40
N ASN A 88 14.52 4.97 -19.88
CA ASN A 88 13.15 4.79 -20.39
C ASN A 88 12.20 4.00 -19.45
N ASP A 89 12.65 3.63 -18.26
CA ASP A 89 11.81 2.84 -17.36
C ASP A 89 10.74 3.72 -16.67
N ASP A 90 9.50 3.25 -16.62
CA ASP A 90 8.44 3.85 -15.82
C ASP A 90 8.44 3.27 -14.40
N ILE A 91 8.84 4.08 -13.43
CA ILE A 91 8.93 3.66 -12.03
C ILE A 91 7.58 3.20 -11.49
N GLU A 92 6.49 3.91 -11.82
CA GLU A 92 5.16 3.52 -11.36
C GLU A 92 4.74 2.16 -11.94
N LYS A 93 5.11 1.87 -13.17
CA LYS A 93 4.87 0.57 -13.81
C LYS A 93 5.63 -0.55 -13.08
N ILE A 94 6.90 -0.33 -12.75
CA ILE A 94 7.72 -1.27 -11.98
C ILE A 94 7.12 -1.51 -10.59
N LEU A 95 6.74 -0.46 -9.89
CA LEU A 95 6.14 -0.56 -8.56
C LEU A 95 4.76 -1.24 -8.59
N PHE A 96 3.97 -0.98 -9.63
CA PHE A 96 2.68 -1.66 -9.82
C PHE A 96 2.87 -3.17 -10.04
N GLN A 97 3.80 -3.56 -10.93
CA GLN A 97 4.15 -4.96 -11.16
C GLN A 97 4.63 -5.62 -9.87
N LEU A 98 5.57 -4.98 -9.16
CA LEU A 98 6.08 -5.48 -7.88
C LEU A 98 4.96 -5.73 -6.88
N ARG A 99 4.05 -4.77 -6.71
CA ARG A 99 2.89 -4.90 -5.83
C ARG A 99 2.04 -6.12 -6.18
N LYS A 100 1.70 -6.30 -7.46
CA LYS A 100 0.85 -7.43 -7.90
C LYS A 100 1.52 -8.78 -7.66
N ARG A 101 2.83 -8.87 -7.92
CA ARG A 101 3.63 -10.09 -7.65
C ARG A 101 3.62 -10.43 -6.17
N ILE A 102 3.91 -9.45 -5.30
CA ILE A 102 3.93 -9.65 -3.85
C ILE A 102 2.54 -10.06 -3.34
N GLU A 103 1.48 -9.35 -3.72
CA GLU A 103 0.11 -9.66 -3.31
C GLU A 103 -0.31 -11.08 -3.73
N LYS A 104 0.12 -11.52 -4.91
CA LYS A 104 -0.10 -12.91 -5.39
C LYS A 104 0.66 -13.92 -4.53
N LYS A 105 1.95 -13.68 -4.29
CA LYS A 105 2.82 -14.56 -3.49
C LYS A 105 2.35 -14.68 -2.04
N VAL A 106 2.05 -13.57 -1.39
CA VAL A 106 1.52 -13.58 -0.02
C VAL A 106 0.21 -14.36 0.06
N ARG A 107 -0.69 -14.20 -0.92
CA ARG A 107 -1.95 -14.95 -0.98
C ARG A 107 -1.70 -16.45 -1.13
N GLU A 108 -0.70 -16.84 -1.91
CA GLU A 108 -0.32 -18.25 -2.09
C GLU A 108 0.27 -18.84 -0.81
N SER A 109 1.17 -18.12 -0.12
CA SER A 109 1.78 -18.57 1.14
C SER A 109 0.77 -18.75 2.26
N PHE A 110 -0.25 -17.90 2.33
CA PHE A 110 -1.23 -17.92 3.42
C PHE A 110 -2.56 -18.60 3.06
N LYS A 111 -2.67 -19.30 1.93
CA LYS A 111 -3.91 -19.99 1.48
C LYS A 111 -4.55 -20.90 2.53
N ASN A 112 -3.76 -21.53 3.39
CA ASN A 112 -4.23 -22.46 4.42
C ASN A 112 -4.59 -21.78 5.74
N HIS A 113 -4.49 -20.47 5.85
CA HIS A 113 -4.76 -19.71 7.05
C HIS A 113 -5.94 -18.77 6.81
N VAL A 114 -7.13 -19.33 6.75
CA VAL A 114 -8.39 -18.57 6.64
C VAL A 114 -8.52 -17.67 7.86
N GLY A 115 -8.56 -16.36 7.66
CA GLY A 115 -8.90 -15.36 8.66
C GLY A 115 -7.76 -14.49 9.21
N ASP A 116 -6.50 -14.87 9.08
CA ASP A 116 -5.41 -14.25 9.88
C ASP A 116 -4.47 -13.30 9.12
N CYS A 117 -4.60 -13.13 7.82
CA CYS A 117 -3.63 -12.34 7.07
C CYS A 117 -4.27 -11.31 6.15
N GLU A 118 -4.45 -10.11 6.66
CA GLU A 118 -4.75 -8.95 5.83
C GLU A 118 -3.46 -8.23 5.44
N PHE A 119 -2.68 -8.83 4.54
CA PHE A 119 -1.61 -8.13 3.88
C PHE A 119 -2.20 -7.20 2.80
N TYR A 120 -1.88 -5.91 2.89
CA TYR A 120 -2.43 -4.92 1.99
C TYR A 120 -1.48 -3.73 1.79
N PHE A 121 -1.20 -3.38 0.54
CA PHE A 121 -0.55 -2.13 0.21
C PHE A 121 -1.58 -0.98 0.23
N ALA A 122 -1.54 -0.14 1.25
CA ALA A 122 -2.30 1.11 1.23
C ALA A 122 -1.82 2.03 0.10
N SER A 123 -0.50 2.03 -0.16
CA SER A 123 0.13 2.62 -1.34
C SER A 123 1.46 1.94 -1.63
N LEU A 124 1.89 1.95 -2.90
CA LEU A 124 3.26 1.70 -3.35
C LEU A 124 3.50 2.57 -4.56
N SER A 125 4.23 3.67 -4.41
CA SER A 125 4.39 4.71 -5.43
C SER A 125 5.67 5.50 -5.22
N SER A 126 6.17 6.13 -6.27
CA SER A 126 7.27 7.11 -6.21
C SER A 126 6.75 8.53 -5.91
N LYS A 127 5.44 8.76 -6.02
CA LYS A 127 4.81 10.08 -6.00
C LYS A 127 3.93 10.33 -4.77
N THR A 128 3.19 9.30 -4.32
CA THR A 128 2.17 9.44 -3.28
C THR A 128 2.38 8.46 -2.12
N VAL A 129 1.86 8.81 -0.96
CA VAL A 129 1.76 7.91 0.21
C VAL A 129 0.38 8.07 0.83
N VAL A 130 -0.22 6.94 1.24
CA VAL A 130 -1.58 6.92 1.80
C VAL A 130 -1.52 6.55 3.28
N TYR A 131 -1.90 7.49 4.14
CA TYR A 131 -2.18 7.28 5.55
C TYR A 131 -3.68 7.11 5.74
N LYS A 132 -4.14 5.93 6.10
CA LYS A 132 -5.57 5.61 6.24
C LYS A 132 -5.82 4.53 7.29
N GLY A 133 -7.08 4.36 7.69
CA GLY A 133 -7.43 3.30 8.64
C GLY A 133 -8.86 3.41 9.17
N MET A 134 -9.23 2.51 10.06
CA MET A 134 -10.48 2.57 10.82
C MET A 134 -10.37 3.61 11.95
N VAL A 135 -10.09 4.86 11.56
CA VAL A 135 -9.81 5.98 12.48
C VAL A 135 -10.74 7.13 12.12
N ARG A 136 -11.33 7.76 13.14
CA ARG A 136 -12.10 8.99 12.94
C ARG A 136 -11.16 10.10 12.47
N SER A 137 -11.63 10.95 11.58
CA SER A 137 -10.81 12.01 10.97
C SER A 137 -10.17 12.94 12.01
N GLU A 138 -10.87 13.22 13.11
CA GLU A 138 -10.45 14.13 14.16
C GLU A 138 -9.22 13.63 14.92
N ILE A 139 -9.04 12.29 14.98
CA ILE A 139 -7.93 11.68 15.71
C ILE A 139 -6.89 11.03 14.77
N LEU A 140 -6.94 11.28 13.45
CA LEU A 140 -6.01 10.68 12.50
C LEU A 140 -4.56 11.04 12.80
N SER A 141 -4.28 12.29 13.15
CA SER A 141 -2.94 12.75 13.53
C SER A 141 -2.52 12.28 14.93
N GLU A 142 -3.49 11.98 15.82
CA GLU A 142 -3.21 11.36 17.10
C GLU A 142 -2.83 9.89 16.93
N PHE A 143 -3.45 9.22 15.96
CA PHE A 143 -3.15 7.84 15.62
C PHE A 143 -1.80 7.70 14.90
N TYR A 144 -1.59 8.42 13.81
CA TYR A 144 -0.33 8.47 13.07
C TYR A 144 0.56 9.60 13.59
N LYS A 145 1.51 9.28 14.46
CA LYS A 145 2.39 10.29 15.07
C LYS A 145 3.20 11.08 14.06
N ASP A 146 3.50 10.47 12.90
CA ASP A 146 4.18 11.13 11.77
C ASP A 146 3.48 12.43 11.34
N LEU A 147 2.14 12.44 11.34
CA LEU A 147 1.34 13.57 10.86
C LEU A 147 1.38 14.81 11.77
N LYS A 148 1.97 14.69 12.96
CA LYS A 148 2.21 15.80 13.89
C LYS A 148 3.61 16.40 13.81
N GLU A 149 4.51 15.75 13.08
CA GLU A 149 5.89 16.20 12.98
C GLU A 149 6.00 17.42 12.06
N GLU A 150 6.64 18.49 12.52
CA GLU A 150 6.81 19.73 11.75
C GLU A 150 7.60 19.53 10.45
N SER A 151 8.51 18.56 10.43
CA SER A 151 9.30 18.18 9.25
C SER A 151 8.51 17.35 8.23
N PHE A 152 7.29 16.87 8.58
CA PHE A 152 6.42 16.12 7.67
C PHE A 152 5.73 17.06 6.68
N LYS A 153 6.46 17.51 5.67
CA LYS A 153 5.97 18.47 4.67
C LYS A 153 5.60 17.78 3.36
N VAL A 154 4.45 18.13 2.81
CA VAL A 154 3.95 17.66 1.50
C VAL A 154 3.40 18.83 0.71
N SER A 155 3.44 18.73 -0.64
CA SER A 155 2.95 19.79 -1.52
C SER A 155 1.43 19.94 -1.44
N PHE A 156 0.70 18.83 -1.31
CA PHE A 156 -0.76 18.82 -1.13
C PHE A 156 -1.20 17.51 -0.49
N SER A 157 -2.40 17.50 0.06
CA SER A 157 -3.04 16.28 0.57
C SER A 157 -4.48 16.17 0.08
N VAL A 158 -4.89 14.93 -0.21
CA VAL A 158 -6.29 14.58 -0.47
C VAL A 158 -6.76 13.71 0.67
N TYR A 159 -7.91 14.04 1.26
CA TYR A 159 -8.43 13.28 2.40
C TYR A 159 -9.90 12.92 2.22
N HIS A 160 -10.30 11.83 2.87
CA HIS A 160 -11.68 11.37 2.94
C HIS A 160 -12.05 11.06 4.39
N ARG A 161 -13.19 11.57 4.87
CA ARG A 161 -13.58 11.48 6.30
C ARG A 161 -14.41 10.24 6.65
N ARG A 162 -15.00 9.57 5.67
CA ARG A 162 -16.01 8.52 5.92
C ARG A 162 -15.68 7.24 5.16
N PHE A 163 -16.11 6.12 5.74
CA PHE A 163 -16.29 4.88 4.99
C PHE A 163 -17.52 4.95 4.10
N SER A 164 -17.59 4.06 3.10
CA SER A 164 -18.84 3.81 2.38
C SER A 164 -19.92 3.34 3.37
N THR A 165 -21.13 3.88 3.23
CA THR A 165 -22.28 3.52 4.09
C THR A 165 -22.80 2.11 3.83
N ASN A 166 -22.46 1.53 2.67
CA ASN A 166 -22.96 0.25 2.19
C ASN A 166 -21.99 -0.93 2.40
N THR A 167 -20.86 -0.71 3.09
CA THR A 167 -19.85 -1.74 3.37
C THR A 167 -19.50 -1.81 4.84
N LEU A 168 -19.20 -3.02 5.33
CA LEU A 168 -18.65 -3.17 6.67
C LEU A 168 -17.25 -2.54 6.71
N PRO A 169 -16.96 -1.67 7.69
CA PRO A 169 -15.66 -1.04 7.82
C PRO A 169 -14.55 -2.07 7.99
N LYS A 170 -13.48 -1.92 7.18
CA LYS A 170 -12.24 -2.68 7.30
C LYS A 170 -11.07 -1.75 7.05
N TRP A 171 -9.91 -2.04 7.62
CA TRP A 171 -8.70 -1.24 7.45
C TRP A 171 -8.34 -1.00 5.98
N PRO A 172 -8.33 -2.01 5.08
CA PRO A 172 -8.06 -1.79 3.66
C PRO A 172 -9.12 -0.96 2.94
N LEU A 173 -10.37 -0.99 3.40
CA LEU A 173 -11.49 -0.29 2.76
C LEU A 173 -11.61 1.20 3.14
N ALA A 174 -10.78 1.68 4.08
CA ALA A 174 -10.69 3.12 4.33
C ALA A 174 -10.23 3.85 3.07
N GLN A 175 -10.82 5.03 2.81
CA GLN A 175 -10.42 5.88 1.71
C GLN A 175 -9.31 6.88 2.13
N PRO A 176 -8.54 7.42 1.18
CA PRO A 176 -8.58 7.18 -0.26
C PRO A 176 -8.02 5.81 -0.65
N MET A 177 -8.40 5.35 -1.87
CA MET A 177 -7.84 4.14 -2.47
C MET A 177 -6.65 4.53 -3.33
N ARG A 178 -5.43 4.22 -2.93
CA ARG A 178 -4.17 4.46 -3.67
C ARG A 178 -4.14 5.77 -4.47
N PHE A 179 -4.71 5.77 -5.68
CA PHE A 179 -4.78 6.93 -6.58
C PHE A 179 -6.19 7.51 -6.72
N LEU A 180 -7.20 6.92 -6.07
CA LEU A 180 -8.58 7.33 -6.21
C LEU A 180 -9.14 7.84 -4.88
N GLY A 181 -9.57 9.09 -4.89
CA GLY A 181 -10.42 9.66 -3.86
C GLY A 181 -11.68 10.23 -4.52
N HIS A 182 -12.86 9.82 -4.05
CA HIS A 182 -14.13 10.32 -4.56
C HIS A 182 -15.17 10.38 -3.46
N ASN A 183 -16.19 11.19 -3.67
CA ASN A 183 -17.35 11.31 -2.80
C ASN A 183 -18.64 10.84 -3.50
N GLY A 184 -18.51 9.99 -4.51
CA GLY A 184 -19.65 9.40 -5.22
C GLY A 184 -20.12 8.12 -4.57
N GLU A 185 -21.41 7.83 -4.70
CA GLU A 185 -22.01 6.55 -4.34
C GLU A 185 -21.88 5.59 -5.52
N ILE A 186 -21.22 4.44 -5.29
CA ILE A 186 -20.95 3.43 -6.32
C ILE A 186 -21.79 2.19 -6.00
N ASN A 187 -22.99 2.12 -6.61
CA ASN A 187 -23.95 1.05 -6.30
C ASN A 187 -23.82 -0.19 -7.21
N THR A 188 -22.98 -0.13 -8.26
CA THR A 188 -22.83 -1.20 -9.26
C THR A 188 -21.46 -1.84 -9.22
N LEU A 189 -20.96 -2.19 -8.04
CA LEU A 189 -19.63 -2.77 -7.86
C LEU A 189 -19.42 -4.01 -8.74
N LEU A 190 -20.39 -4.92 -8.80
CA LEU A 190 -20.29 -6.13 -9.63
C LEU A 190 -20.18 -5.81 -11.13
N GLY A 191 -20.94 -4.84 -11.60
CA GLY A 191 -20.88 -4.35 -12.98
C GLY A 191 -19.50 -3.78 -13.30
N ASN A 192 -18.96 -2.93 -12.41
CA ASN A 192 -17.62 -2.35 -12.56
C ASN A 192 -16.52 -3.41 -12.54
N ILE A 193 -16.61 -4.42 -11.67
CA ILE A 193 -15.70 -5.56 -11.64
C ILE A 193 -15.74 -6.32 -12.97
N ASN A 194 -16.93 -6.58 -13.51
CA ASN A 194 -17.09 -7.29 -14.78
C ASN A 194 -16.53 -6.49 -15.96
N TRP A 195 -16.75 -5.18 -15.98
CA TRP A 195 -16.12 -4.30 -16.97
C TRP A 195 -14.60 -4.28 -16.88
N ALA A 196 -14.05 -4.20 -15.67
CA ALA A 196 -12.61 -4.25 -15.47
C ALA A 196 -12.03 -5.60 -15.94
N LYS A 197 -12.69 -6.72 -15.63
CA LYS A 197 -12.30 -8.04 -16.13
C LYS A 197 -12.35 -8.14 -17.65
N ALA A 198 -13.39 -7.58 -18.28
CA ALA A 198 -13.48 -7.53 -19.74
C ALA A 198 -12.34 -6.70 -20.35
N SER A 199 -11.98 -5.58 -19.71
CA SER A 199 -10.86 -4.73 -20.14
C SER A 199 -9.51 -5.41 -19.98
N GLU A 200 -9.39 -6.45 -19.13
CA GLU A 200 -8.14 -7.20 -18.94
C GLU A 200 -7.69 -7.95 -20.21
N THR A 201 -8.57 -8.15 -21.19
CA THR A 201 -8.21 -8.73 -22.50
C THR A 201 -7.30 -7.82 -23.32
N HIS A 202 -7.37 -6.51 -23.11
CA HIS A 202 -6.56 -5.51 -23.85
C HIS A 202 -5.27 -5.10 -23.10
N ILE A 203 -5.01 -5.69 -21.95
CA ILE A 203 -3.84 -5.35 -21.14
C ILE A 203 -2.54 -5.82 -21.80
N ASP A 204 -2.62 -6.87 -22.58
CA ASP A 204 -1.47 -7.43 -23.29
C ASP A 204 -0.85 -6.38 -24.26
N ASP A 205 -1.67 -5.49 -24.83
CA ASP A 205 -1.21 -4.39 -25.69
C ASP A 205 -0.26 -3.42 -24.96
N PHE A 206 -0.47 -3.23 -23.67
CA PHE A 206 0.32 -2.30 -22.85
C PHE A 206 1.45 -2.99 -22.04
N TRP A 207 1.19 -4.21 -21.55
CA TRP A 207 2.09 -4.93 -20.65
C TRP A 207 2.88 -6.05 -21.34
N GLY A 208 2.47 -6.49 -22.54
CA GLY A 208 3.09 -7.60 -23.27
C GLY A 208 3.13 -8.86 -22.40
N ASP A 209 4.27 -9.54 -22.43
CA ASP A 209 4.49 -10.79 -21.69
C ASP A 209 4.34 -10.68 -20.16
N LEU A 210 4.35 -9.45 -19.63
CA LEU A 210 4.17 -9.21 -18.19
C LEU A 210 2.70 -9.21 -17.75
N SER A 211 1.77 -9.24 -18.68
CA SER A 211 0.33 -9.17 -18.40
C SER A 211 -0.17 -10.26 -17.45
N TYR A 212 0.37 -11.47 -17.56
CA TYR A 212 0.01 -12.60 -16.69
C TYR A 212 0.41 -12.39 -15.22
N GLU A 213 1.43 -11.57 -14.95
CA GLU A 213 1.90 -11.29 -13.59
C GLU A 213 0.99 -10.32 -12.85
N ILE A 214 0.35 -9.42 -13.60
CA ILE A 214 -0.48 -8.36 -13.03
C ILE A 214 -1.97 -8.69 -12.98
N LYS A 215 -2.41 -9.74 -13.68
CA LYS A 215 -3.81 -10.20 -13.64
C LYS A 215 -4.11 -10.98 -12.33
N PRO A 216 -5.29 -10.85 -11.74
CA PRO A 216 -6.33 -9.87 -12.07
C PRO A 216 -5.93 -8.45 -11.65
N ILE A 217 -6.29 -7.45 -12.43
CA ILE A 217 -6.02 -6.04 -12.08
C ILE A 217 -6.84 -5.63 -10.86
N VAL A 218 -8.11 -6.09 -10.82
CA VAL A 218 -9.04 -5.75 -9.77
C VAL A 218 -8.78 -6.58 -8.52
N ASP A 219 -8.66 -5.89 -7.39
CA ASP A 219 -8.56 -6.51 -6.06
C ASP A 219 -9.97 -6.77 -5.52
N VAL A 220 -10.63 -7.81 -6.01
CA VAL A 220 -12.08 -8.12 -5.82
C VAL A 220 -12.52 -8.15 -4.35
N ASN A 221 -11.61 -8.39 -3.41
CA ASN A 221 -11.92 -8.52 -1.99
C ASN A 221 -11.43 -7.34 -1.14
N LYS A 222 -10.84 -6.30 -1.72
CA LYS A 222 -10.14 -5.24 -0.98
C LYS A 222 -10.39 -3.82 -1.49
N SER A 223 -11.27 -3.65 -2.45
CA SER A 223 -11.60 -2.33 -3.02
C SER A 223 -13.08 -2.20 -3.28
#